data_5e2bea01e35d70a98abf735590cb2ce9
#
_entry.id   5e2bea01e35d70a98abf735590cb2ce9
#
_cell.length_a   1.000
_cell.length_b   1.000
_cell.length_c   1.000
_cell.angle_alpha   90.00
_cell.angle_beta   90.00
_cell.angle_gamma   90.00
#
_symmetry.space_group_name_H-M   'P 1'
#
loop_
_entity.id
_entity.type
_entity.pdbx_description
1 polymer ?
#
loop_
_entity_poly.entity_id
_entity_poly.type
_entity_poly.pdbx_seq_one_letter_code
_entity_poly.pdbx_strand_id
1 'polypeptide(L)'
;MQLDWKINEKTVVQPDLMIICNDFVTAFLEFPPSIVIEILSPSTSYKDRHEKYELYQEQQVKYYIIIDPDFNKIEIYELAENGYHPVAVTPNKFEFLLENKCTISVDFDGVFDK
;
A
#
# COMPACT_ATOMS: atom_id res chain seq x y z
N MET A 1 -10.98 9.18 5.29
CA MET A 1 -10.82 10.11 4.17
C MET A 1 -9.62 9.70 3.34
N GLN A 2 -9.80 9.57 2.04
CA GLN A 2 -8.69 9.28 1.14
C GLN A 2 -7.93 10.55 0.81
N LEU A 3 -6.62 10.43 0.66
CA LEU A 3 -5.74 11.53 0.32
C LEU A 3 -5.24 11.33 -1.12
N ASP A 4 -5.23 12.40 -1.89
CA ASP A 4 -4.67 12.34 -3.23
C ASP A 4 -3.15 12.27 -3.16
N TRP A 5 -2.58 11.39 -3.96
CA TRP A 5 -1.15 11.34 -4.18
C TRP A 5 -0.86 11.84 -5.59
N LYS A 6 -0.26 13.02 -5.67
CA LYS A 6 0.11 13.62 -6.95
C LYS A 6 1.52 13.17 -7.33
N ILE A 7 1.60 12.27 -8.30
CA ILE A 7 2.88 11.75 -8.77
C ILE A 7 3.55 12.77 -9.67
N ASN A 8 2.77 13.38 -10.56
CA ASN A 8 3.25 14.48 -11.42
C ASN A 8 2.04 15.30 -11.86
N GLU A 9 2.26 16.28 -12.72
CA GLU A 9 1.20 17.19 -13.17
C GLU A 9 0.01 16.48 -13.81
N LYS A 10 0.24 15.30 -14.38
CA LYS A 10 -0.78 14.56 -15.12
C LYS A 10 -1.27 13.31 -14.41
N THR A 11 -0.61 12.91 -13.33
CA THR A 11 -0.91 11.64 -12.67
C THR A 11 -1.18 11.87 -11.18
N VAL A 12 -2.44 11.67 -10.82
CA VAL A 12 -2.88 11.70 -9.42
C VAL A 12 -3.55 10.36 -9.15
N VAL A 13 -3.18 9.72 -8.05
CA VAL A 13 -3.81 8.48 -7.60
C VAL A 13 -4.39 8.69 -6.22
N GLN A 14 -5.35 7.86 -5.89
CA GLN A 14 -6.04 7.92 -4.62
C GLN A 14 -6.10 6.52 -4.03
N PRO A 15 -4.97 6.04 -3.46
CA PRO A 15 -4.96 4.73 -2.82
C PRO A 15 -6.02 4.64 -1.73
N ASP A 16 -6.51 3.45 -1.45
CA ASP A 16 -7.51 3.26 -0.41
C ASP A 16 -7.00 3.72 0.94
N LEU A 17 -5.74 3.38 1.24
CA LEU A 17 -5.06 3.89 2.43
C LEU A 17 -3.60 4.12 2.11
N MET A 18 -3.02 5.13 2.75
CA MET A 18 -1.58 5.42 2.67
C MET A 18 -1.04 5.65 4.07
N ILE A 19 0.16 5.14 4.32
CA ILE A 19 0.85 5.38 5.59
C ILE A 19 2.17 6.07 5.29
N ILE A 20 2.43 7.16 5.96
CA ILE A 20 3.64 7.94 5.81
C ILE A 20 4.27 8.15 7.18
N CYS A 21 5.60 8.21 7.20
CA CYS A 21 6.36 8.47 8.44
C CYS A 21 6.75 9.92 8.55
N ASN A 22 5.97 10.78 7.95
CA ASN A 22 6.17 12.22 7.96
C ASN A 22 4.90 12.86 8.51
N ASP A 23 5.03 13.68 9.53
CA ASP A 23 3.90 14.28 10.20
C ASP A 23 3.34 15.52 9.48
N PHE A 24 3.95 15.90 8.36
CA PHE A 24 3.50 17.06 7.60
C PHE A 24 2.78 16.62 6.33
N VAL A 25 1.45 16.78 6.32
CA VAL A 25 0.61 16.44 5.17
C VAL A 25 -0.30 17.62 4.85
N THR A 26 -0.30 18.05 3.60
CA THR A 26 -1.19 19.12 3.11
C THR A 26 -2.42 18.50 2.43
N ALA A 27 -3.07 19.24 1.53
CA ALA A 27 -4.27 18.75 0.86
C ALA A 27 -4.01 17.56 -0.05
N PHE A 28 -2.77 17.37 -0.48
CA PHE A 28 -2.37 16.23 -1.31
C PHE A 28 -0.91 15.91 -1.07
N LEU A 29 -0.53 14.69 -1.41
CA LEU A 29 0.82 14.18 -1.22
C LEU A 29 1.60 14.32 -2.53
N GLU A 30 2.84 14.83 -2.45
CA GLU A 30 3.70 14.98 -3.62
C GLU A 30 4.97 14.11 -3.55
N PHE A 31 5.06 13.28 -2.52
CA PHE A 31 6.17 12.33 -2.37
C PHE A 31 5.59 10.93 -2.12
N PRO A 32 6.35 9.86 -2.44
CA PRO A 32 5.81 8.51 -2.26
C PRO A 32 5.49 8.22 -0.80
N PRO A 33 4.32 7.66 -0.50
CA PRO A 33 4.04 7.18 0.85
C PRO A 33 4.92 5.97 1.17
N SER A 34 5.07 5.66 2.44
CA SER A 34 5.86 4.52 2.86
C SER A 34 5.13 3.20 2.64
N ILE A 35 3.82 3.20 2.81
CA ILE A 35 2.98 2.02 2.65
C ILE A 35 1.72 2.43 1.89
N VAL A 36 1.36 1.64 0.89
CA VAL A 36 0.09 1.77 0.17
C VAL A 36 -0.73 0.53 0.42
N ILE A 37 -1.99 0.70 0.76
CA ILE A 37 -2.92 -0.40 0.97
C ILE A 37 -4.05 -0.27 -0.04
N GLU A 38 -4.29 -1.33 -0.82
CA GLU A 38 -5.38 -1.41 -1.78
C GLU A 38 -6.34 -2.53 -1.40
N ILE A 39 -7.62 -2.21 -1.36
CA ILE A 39 -8.66 -3.18 -1.05
C ILE A 39 -9.35 -3.56 -2.35
N LEU A 40 -9.28 -4.83 -2.70
CA LEU A 40 -9.86 -5.31 -3.95
C LEU A 40 -11.39 -5.35 -3.85
N SER A 41 -12.06 -5.07 -4.96
CA SER A 41 -13.50 -5.16 -5.06
C SER A 41 -13.86 -6.01 -6.28
N PRO A 42 -15.13 -6.47 -6.40
CA PRO A 42 -15.53 -7.22 -7.60
C PRO A 42 -15.28 -6.48 -8.90
N SER A 43 -15.22 -5.15 -8.87
CA SER A 43 -14.98 -4.35 -10.06
C SER A 43 -13.50 -4.17 -10.37
N THR A 44 -12.60 -4.60 -9.48
CA THR A 44 -11.17 -4.48 -9.70
C THR A 44 -10.72 -5.51 -10.71
N SER A 45 -10.25 -5.08 -11.88
CA SER A 45 -9.77 -6.00 -12.90
C SER A 45 -8.35 -6.43 -12.66
N TYR A 46 -7.94 -7.53 -13.27
CA TYR A 46 -6.56 -7.98 -13.27
C TYR A 46 -5.63 -6.89 -13.82
N LYS A 47 -6.08 -6.22 -14.87
CA LYS A 47 -5.29 -5.15 -15.49
C LYS A 47 -5.07 -3.99 -14.54
N ASP A 48 -6.11 -3.54 -13.83
CA ASP A 48 -5.99 -2.46 -12.87
C ASP A 48 -5.00 -2.82 -11.77
N ARG A 49 -5.09 -4.04 -11.28
CA ARG A 49 -4.22 -4.54 -10.24
C ARG A 49 -2.75 -4.56 -10.69
N HIS A 50 -2.51 -5.03 -11.91
CA HIS A 50 -1.18 -5.09 -12.49
C HIS A 50 -0.59 -3.68 -12.71
N GLU A 51 -1.38 -2.77 -13.22
CA GLU A 51 -0.96 -1.39 -13.46
C GLU A 51 -0.58 -0.70 -12.15
N LYS A 52 -1.36 -0.90 -11.10
CA LYS A 52 -1.05 -0.32 -9.79
C LYS A 52 0.22 -0.91 -9.18
N TYR A 53 0.40 -2.21 -9.31
CA TYR A 53 1.61 -2.87 -8.84
C TYR A 53 2.86 -2.24 -9.49
N GLU A 54 2.83 -2.09 -10.80
CA GLU A 54 3.95 -1.50 -11.52
C GLU A 54 4.14 -0.03 -11.19
N LEU A 55 3.05 0.71 -11.07
CA LEU A 55 3.11 2.12 -10.72
C LEU A 55 3.76 2.35 -9.36
N TYR A 56 3.31 1.62 -8.35
CA TYR A 56 3.85 1.79 -7.00
C TYR A 56 5.29 1.33 -6.91
N GLN A 57 5.65 0.28 -7.65
CA GLN A 57 7.03 -0.18 -7.73
C GLN A 57 7.92 0.90 -8.36
N GLU A 58 7.48 1.49 -9.45
CA GLU A 58 8.20 2.53 -10.15
C GLU A 58 8.38 3.76 -9.27
N GLN A 59 7.39 4.10 -8.47
CA GLN A 59 7.44 5.23 -7.56
C GLN A 59 8.15 4.93 -6.25
N GLN A 60 8.70 3.72 -6.09
CA GLN A 60 9.51 3.35 -4.94
C GLN A 60 8.75 3.34 -3.62
N VAL A 61 7.48 2.95 -3.66
CA VAL A 61 6.72 2.70 -2.43
C VAL A 61 7.27 1.45 -1.76
N LYS A 62 7.72 1.58 -0.52
CA LYS A 62 8.46 0.49 0.13
C LYS A 62 7.60 -0.74 0.39
N TYR A 63 6.36 -0.56 0.85
CA TYR A 63 5.46 -1.68 1.11
C TYR A 63 4.15 -1.47 0.37
N TYR A 64 3.70 -2.52 -0.28
CA TYR A 64 2.43 -2.55 -0.98
C TYR A 64 1.61 -3.70 -0.42
N ILE A 65 0.44 -3.38 0.12
CA ILE A 65 -0.44 -4.34 0.75
C ILE A 65 -1.72 -4.45 -0.07
N ILE A 66 -2.08 -5.68 -0.43
CA ILE A 66 -3.32 -5.96 -1.15
C ILE A 66 -4.22 -6.77 -0.24
N ILE A 67 -5.42 -6.27 -0.02
CA ILE A 67 -6.43 -6.95 0.80
C ILE A 67 -7.55 -7.41 -0.12
N ASP A 68 -7.81 -8.72 -0.13
CA ASP A 68 -8.85 -9.34 -0.94
C ASP A 68 -9.93 -9.90 -0.02
N PRO A 69 -11.03 -9.17 0.19
CA PRO A 69 -12.08 -9.65 1.10
C PRO A 69 -12.86 -10.84 0.56
N ASP A 70 -12.90 -11.05 -0.76
CA ASP A 70 -13.61 -12.19 -1.33
C ASP A 70 -12.92 -13.51 -0.99
N PHE A 71 -11.60 -13.50 -0.87
CA PHE A 71 -10.82 -14.69 -0.55
C PHE A 71 -10.21 -14.63 0.85
N ASN A 72 -10.56 -13.61 1.64
CA ASN A 72 -10.01 -13.41 2.99
C ASN A 72 -8.48 -13.50 2.96
N LYS A 73 -7.88 -12.78 2.02
CA LYS A 73 -6.45 -12.86 1.77
C LYS A 73 -5.79 -11.50 1.88
N ILE A 74 -4.60 -11.48 2.49
CA ILE A 74 -3.76 -10.29 2.58
C ILE A 74 -2.41 -10.65 1.98
N GLU A 75 -1.95 -9.83 1.04
CA GLU A 75 -0.63 -10.01 0.46
C GLU A 75 0.21 -8.78 0.79
N ILE A 76 1.39 -8.99 1.36
CA ILE A 76 2.32 -7.90 1.69
C ILE A 76 3.57 -8.04 0.84
N TYR A 77 3.87 -6.98 0.10
CA TYR A 77 5.05 -6.92 -0.77
C TYR A 77 6.00 -5.87 -0.23
N GLU A 78 7.29 -6.18 -0.23
CA GLU A 78 8.34 -5.25 0.14
C GLU A 78 9.22 -4.97 -1.07
N LEU A 79 9.54 -3.68 -1.28
CA LEU A 79 10.39 -3.27 -2.39
C LEU A 79 11.85 -3.61 -2.10
N ALA A 80 12.48 -4.28 -3.04
CA ALA A 80 13.91 -4.59 -3.03
C ALA A 80 14.52 -4.07 -4.34
N GLU A 81 15.80 -4.30 -4.54
CA GLU A 81 16.51 -3.79 -5.72
C GLU A 81 15.87 -4.24 -7.04
N ASN A 82 15.36 -5.46 -7.07
CA ASN A 82 14.80 -6.06 -8.29
C ASN A 82 13.28 -5.92 -8.38
N GLY A 83 12.65 -5.12 -7.51
CA GLY A 83 11.21 -4.94 -7.49
C GLY A 83 10.58 -5.52 -6.24
N TYR A 84 9.25 -5.64 -6.27
CA TYR A 84 8.51 -6.15 -5.13
C TYR A 84 8.69 -7.64 -4.93
N HIS A 85 8.83 -8.04 -3.66
CA HIS A 85 8.88 -9.43 -3.24
C HIS A 85 7.80 -9.68 -2.19
N PRO A 86 7.08 -10.79 -2.28
CA PRO A 86 6.10 -11.12 -1.23
C PRO A 86 6.85 -11.47 0.06
N VAL A 87 6.45 -10.84 1.16
CA VAL A 87 7.09 -11.08 2.47
C VAL A 87 6.12 -11.69 3.47
N ALA A 88 4.83 -11.61 3.23
CA ALA A 88 3.84 -12.25 4.09
C ALA A 88 2.53 -12.47 3.34
N VAL A 89 1.82 -13.52 3.73
CA VAL A 89 0.48 -13.83 3.21
C VAL A 89 -0.43 -14.05 4.40
N THR A 90 -1.45 -13.22 4.50
CA THR A 90 -2.47 -13.26 5.53
C THR A 90 -1.91 -13.43 6.94
N PRO A 91 -0.98 -12.54 7.36
CA PRO A 91 -0.43 -12.60 8.71
C PRO A 91 -1.43 -12.08 9.73
N ASN A 92 -1.29 -12.52 10.99
CA ASN A 92 -2.07 -11.92 12.07
C ASN A 92 -1.55 -10.54 12.41
N LYS A 93 -0.23 -10.41 12.44
CA LYS A 93 0.45 -9.14 12.71
C LYS A 93 1.65 -9.01 11.80
N PHE A 94 2.01 -7.78 11.50
CA PHE A 94 3.21 -7.50 10.71
C PHE A 94 3.83 -6.19 11.17
N GLU A 95 5.15 -6.20 11.31
CA GLU A 95 5.90 -5.01 11.67
C GLU A 95 6.61 -4.45 10.45
N PHE A 96 6.30 -3.20 10.11
CA PHE A 96 6.88 -2.52 8.96
C PHE A 96 8.03 -1.65 9.44
N LEU A 97 9.22 -1.91 8.88
CA LEU A 97 10.43 -1.13 9.18
C LEU A 97 10.59 -0.09 8.09
N LEU A 98 10.37 1.17 8.45
CA LEU A 98 10.38 2.27 7.51
C LEU A 98 11.60 3.16 7.76
N GLU A 99 11.79 4.14 6.87
CA GLU A 99 12.92 5.05 6.95
C GLU A 99 12.84 5.92 8.21
N ASN A 100 13.98 6.49 8.59
CA ASN A 100 14.08 7.41 9.74
C ASN A 100 13.64 6.77 11.06
N LYS A 101 13.89 5.46 11.22
CA LYS A 101 13.55 4.71 12.43
C LYS A 101 12.05 4.67 12.72
N CYS A 102 11.24 4.90 11.68
CA CYS A 102 9.81 4.78 11.80
C CYS A 102 9.43 3.30 11.71
N THR A 103 8.84 2.78 12.77
CA THR A 103 8.37 1.39 12.81
C THR A 103 6.87 1.39 13.08
N ILE A 104 6.14 0.65 12.26
CA ILE A 104 4.69 0.57 12.38
C ILE A 104 4.31 -0.89 12.51
N SER A 105 3.58 -1.23 13.58
CA SER A 105 3.04 -2.58 13.77
C SER A 105 1.56 -2.54 13.43
N VAL A 106 1.14 -3.46 12.58
CA VAL A 106 -0.26 -3.56 12.18
C VAL A 106 -0.80 -4.92 12.61
N ASP A 107 -1.94 -4.90 13.27
CA ASP A 107 -2.65 -6.10 13.69
C ASP A 107 -3.79 -6.33 12.71
N PHE A 108 -3.70 -7.44 11.98
CA PHE A 108 -4.70 -7.80 10.98
C PHE A 108 -5.78 -8.74 11.52
N ASP A 109 -5.72 -9.10 12.81
CA ASP A 109 -6.74 -9.94 13.41
C ASP A 109 -8.10 -9.26 13.30
N GLY A 110 -9.09 -10.02 12.86
CA GLY A 110 -10.44 -9.49 12.73
C GLY A 110 -10.70 -8.63 11.52
N VAL A 111 -9.72 -8.44 10.63
CA VAL A 111 -9.90 -7.58 9.47
C VAL A 111 -11.01 -8.08 8.53
N PHE A 112 -11.24 -9.39 8.50
CA PHE A 112 -12.30 -9.99 7.69
C PHE A 112 -13.54 -10.37 8.49
N ASP A 113 -13.56 -10.07 9.78
CA ASP A 113 -14.72 -10.36 10.61
C ASP A 113 -15.85 -9.37 10.29
N LYS A 114 -17.08 -9.86 10.36
CA LYS A 114 -18.25 -9.06 10.04
C LYS A 114 -19.06 -8.70 11.28
#